data_042189cb65b894702d8f90c3fc9d656f
#
_entry.id   042189cb65b894702d8f90c3fc9d656f
#
_cell.length_a   1.000
_cell.length_b   1.000
_cell.length_c   1.000
_cell.angle_alpha   90.00
_cell.angle_beta   90.00
_cell.angle_gamma   90.00
#
_symmetry.space_group_name_H-M   'P 1'
#
loop_
_entity.id
_entity.type
_entity.pdbx_description
1 polymer ?
#
loop_
_entity_poly.entity_id
_entity_poly.type
_entity_poly.pdbx_seq_one_letter_code
_entity_poly.pdbx_strand_id
1 'polypeptide(L)'
;MFTWSGDITFSRFKAVIPTGTAADNGIGVNVFRGPNVAFSGADQISDALGQEGIGDDWSTRVTSMHHITMPLEWGPVQITPFAVAQVQGFLQNETSFTNDDTDFRGLGGIGVHTTTTFQRVYNDVQNETLGINRLRVLMDPWAKAWISGANFNPIDAP
;
A
#
# COMPACT_ATOMS: atom_id res chain seq x y z
N MET A 1 -13.43 22.01 -10.51
CA MET A 1 -13.18 20.92 -11.51
C MET A 1 -12.77 19.68 -10.72
N PHE A 2 -13.25 18.50 -11.04
CA PHE A 2 -12.79 17.26 -10.41
C PHE A 2 -11.81 16.53 -11.33
N THR A 3 -10.88 15.79 -10.74
CA THR A 3 -9.95 14.94 -11.48
C THR A 3 -10.19 13.50 -11.03
N TRP A 4 -10.32 12.61 -11.98
CA TRP A 4 -10.38 11.17 -11.76
C TRP A 4 -9.18 10.51 -12.40
N SER A 5 -8.57 9.59 -11.67
CA SER A 5 -7.53 8.69 -12.18
C SER A 5 -7.86 7.27 -11.74
N GLY A 6 -7.55 6.32 -12.58
CA GLY A 6 -7.74 4.90 -12.28
C GLY A 6 -6.74 4.07 -13.07
N ASP A 7 -6.36 2.95 -12.49
CA ASP A 7 -5.56 1.94 -13.14
C ASP A 7 -6.13 0.54 -12.88
N ILE A 8 -5.83 -0.37 -13.79
CA ILE A 8 -6.15 -1.78 -13.67
C ILE A 8 -4.87 -2.56 -13.91
N THR A 9 -4.47 -3.34 -12.93
CA THR A 9 -3.26 -4.15 -12.98
C THR A 9 -3.63 -5.62 -12.98
N PHE A 10 -3.07 -6.36 -13.94
CA PHE A 10 -3.13 -7.82 -14.00
C PHE A 10 -1.77 -8.36 -13.58
N SER A 11 -1.75 -9.21 -12.59
CA SER A 11 -0.53 -9.86 -12.12
C SER A 11 -0.73 -11.36 -12.11
N ARG A 12 0.23 -12.10 -12.65
CA ARG A 12 0.29 -13.55 -12.57
C ARG A 12 1.59 -13.94 -11.88
N PHE A 13 1.50 -14.74 -10.87
CA PHE A 13 2.65 -15.18 -10.10
C PHE A 13 2.52 -16.66 -9.76
N LYS A 14 3.66 -17.27 -9.49
CA LYS A 14 3.78 -18.64 -9.04
C LYS A 14 4.74 -18.68 -7.87
N ALA A 15 4.33 -19.30 -6.78
CA ALA A 15 5.26 -19.58 -5.70
C ALA A 15 6.28 -20.62 -6.18
N VAL A 16 7.56 -20.34 -5.99
CA VAL A 16 8.62 -21.32 -6.22
C VAL A 16 8.98 -21.91 -4.88
N ILE A 17 8.47 -23.11 -4.62
CA ILE A 17 8.74 -23.83 -3.38
C ILE A 17 10.06 -24.57 -3.52
N PRO A 18 11.07 -24.32 -2.65
CA PRO A 18 12.32 -25.07 -2.67
C PRO A 18 12.06 -26.56 -2.43
N THR A 19 12.72 -27.41 -3.18
CA THR A 19 12.71 -28.86 -2.92
C THR A 19 13.60 -29.21 -1.73
N GLY A 20 13.21 -30.22 -0.96
CA GLY A 20 13.97 -30.69 0.18
C GLY A 20 13.40 -30.25 1.52
N THR A 21 14.12 -30.60 2.58
CA THR A 21 13.72 -30.23 3.95
C THR A 21 14.16 -28.81 4.31
N ALA A 22 13.59 -28.26 5.37
CA ALA A 22 14.02 -26.97 5.90
C ALA A 22 15.49 -26.97 6.29
N ALA A 23 15.99 -28.08 6.85
CA ALA A 23 17.38 -28.25 7.22
C ALA A 23 18.32 -28.23 6.00
N ASP A 24 17.94 -28.89 4.88
CA ASP A 24 18.72 -28.90 3.63
C ASP A 24 18.84 -27.49 3.01
N ASN A 25 17.82 -26.65 3.21
CA ASN A 25 17.80 -25.28 2.69
C ASN A 25 18.32 -24.25 3.72
N GLY A 26 18.86 -24.68 4.87
CA GLY A 26 19.37 -23.77 5.88
C GLY A 26 18.30 -22.89 6.56
N ILE A 27 17.04 -23.28 6.45
CA ILE A 27 15.91 -22.54 7.01
C ILE A 27 15.66 -23.02 8.45
N GLY A 28 15.73 -22.10 9.40
CA GLY A 28 15.44 -22.43 10.80
C GLY A 28 13.96 -22.79 11.01
N VAL A 29 13.72 -23.83 11.83
CA VAL A 29 12.37 -24.33 12.16
C VAL A 29 11.38 -23.29 12.69
N ASN A 30 11.85 -22.14 13.10
CA ASN A 30 10.99 -21.06 13.64
C ASN A 30 10.40 -20.12 12.56
N VAL A 31 10.81 -20.26 11.31
CA VAL A 31 10.37 -19.36 10.20
C VAL A 31 8.96 -19.71 9.75
N PHE A 32 8.55 -20.98 9.89
CA PHE A 32 7.23 -21.48 9.46
C PHE A 32 6.32 -21.84 10.63
N ARG A 33 6.33 -21.08 11.72
CA ARG A 33 5.39 -21.30 12.82
C ARG A 33 4.03 -20.70 12.50
N GLY A 34 3.18 -21.46 11.81
CA GLY A 34 1.76 -21.20 11.77
C GLY A 34 1.05 -21.70 13.05
N PRO A 35 -0.13 -21.20 13.39
CA PRO A 35 -0.89 -21.62 14.57
C PRO A 35 -1.29 -23.10 14.55
N ASN A 36 -1.26 -23.74 13.40
CA ASN A 36 -1.79 -25.10 13.18
C ASN A 36 -0.73 -26.12 12.73
N VAL A 37 0.54 -25.75 12.58
CA VAL A 37 1.59 -26.62 12.04
C VAL A 37 2.72 -26.79 13.03
N ALA A 38 2.92 -28.01 13.48
CA ALA A 38 4.14 -28.45 14.16
C ALA A 38 5.19 -28.78 13.09
N PHE A 39 5.91 -27.78 12.61
CA PHE A 39 6.95 -27.96 11.61
C PHE A 39 8.23 -28.51 12.23
N SER A 40 8.71 -29.64 11.72
CA SER A 40 9.98 -30.25 12.07
C SER A 40 11.01 -29.91 10.98
N GLY A 41 12.27 -29.74 11.34
CA GLY A 41 13.34 -29.52 10.35
C GLY A 41 13.54 -30.68 9.38
N ALA A 42 12.91 -31.83 9.62
CA ALA A 42 12.93 -33.03 8.77
C ALA A 42 11.77 -33.08 7.76
N ASP A 43 10.76 -32.19 7.93
CA ASP A 43 9.62 -32.17 7.04
C ASP A 43 9.98 -31.51 5.72
N GLN A 44 9.36 -31.98 4.63
CA GLN A 44 9.48 -31.33 3.34
C GLN A 44 8.84 -29.94 3.39
N ILE A 45 9.53 -28.95 2.84
CA ILE A 45 9.00 -27.57 2.80
C ILE A 45 7.68 -27.53 2.05
N SER A 46 7.55 -28.29 0.95
CA SER A 46 6.32 -28.39 0.15
C SER A 46 5.15 -28.89 0.96
N ASP A 47 5.35 -29.88 1.85
CA ASP A 47 4.29 -30.45 2.65
C ASP A 47 3.82 -29.49 3.74
N ALA A 48 4.76 -28.79 4.37
CA ALA A 48 4.47 -27.78 5.37
C ALA A 48 3.72 -26.58 4.77
N LEU A 49 4.16 -26.08 3.63
CA LEU A 49 3.48 -25.00 2.92
C LEU A 49 2.14 -25.45 2.36
N GLY A 50 2.03 -26.72 1.89
CA GLY A 50 0.78 -27.30 1.43
C GLY A 50 -0.27 -27.45 2.54
N GLN A 51 0.13 -27.68 3.81
CA GLN A 51 -0.79 -27.66 4.95
C GLN A 51 -1.32 -26.25 5.27
N GLU A 52 -0.50 -25.24 5.03
CA GLU A 52 -0.94 -23.84 5.07
C GLU A 52 -1.63 -23.41 3.76
N GLY A 53 -1.78 -24.37 2.82
CA GLY A 53 -2.44 -24.20 1.54
C GLY A 53 -1.61 -23.45 0.50
N ILE A 54 -0.33 -23.23 0.69
CA ILE A 54 0.57 -22.64 -0.27
C ILE A 54 1.03 -23.72 -1.26
N GLY A 55 0.46 -23.70 -2.45
CA GLY A 55 0.83 -24.58 -3.54
C GLY A 55 1.82 -23.95 -4.53
N ASP A 56 2.30 -24.75 -5.48
CA ASP A 56 3.16 -24.28 -6.58
C ASP A 56 2.34 -23.88 -7.81
N ASP A 57 1.05 -23.66 -7.64
CA ASP A 57 0.13 -23.28 -8.70
C ASP A 57 0.26 -21.80 -9.10
N TRP A 58 -0.18 -21.53 -10.33
CA TRP A 58 -0.24 -20.16 -10.83
C TRP A 58 -1.44 -19.42 -10.25
N SER A 59 -1.16 -18.26 -9.71
CA SER A 59 -2.15 -17.33 -9.23
C SER A 59 -2.27 -16.11 -10.11
N THR A 60 -3.49 -15.67 -10.34
CA THR A 60 -3.77 -14.47 -11.10
C THR A 60 -4.54 -13.50 -10.23
N ARG A 61 -3.99 -12.31 -10.06
CA ARG A 61 -4.61 -11.21 -9.32
C ARG A 61 -4.96 -10.07 -10.27
N VAL A 62 -6.16 -9.58 -10.15
CA VAL A 62 -6.62 -8.34 -10.81
C VAL A 62 -6.80 -7.30 -9.73
N THR A 63 -6.14 -6.17 -9.88
CA THR A 63 -6.29 -5.02 -8.99
C THR A 63 -6.81 -3.83 -9.78
N SER A 64 -7.86 -3.20 -9.31
CA SER A 64 -8.37 -1.94 -9.84
C SER A 64 -8.30 -0.88 -8.76
N MET A 65 -7.68 0.25 -9.06
CA MET A 65 -7.55 1.38 -8.16
C MET A 65 -8.11 2.64 -8.79
N HIS A 66 -8.91 3.36 -8.04
CA HIS A 66 -9.52 4.62 -8.47
C HIS A 66 -9.27 5.71 -7.43
N HIS A 67 -8.97 6.89 -7.93
CA HIS A 67 -8.73 8.07 -7.12
C HIS A 67 -9.46 9.26 -7.72
N ILE A 68 -10.24 9.94 -6.89
CA ILE A 68 -11.00 11.14 -7.26
C ILE A 68 -10.55 12.29 -6.36
N THR A 69 -10.27 13.44 -6.96
CA THR A 69 -9.92 14.67 -6.23
C THR A 69 -10.73 15.84 -6.76
N MET A 70 -11.06 16.77 -5.87
CA MET A 70 -11.79 17.98 -6.23
C MET A 70 -11.13 19.20 -5.55
N PRO A 71 -10.13 19.83 -6.18
CA PRO A 71 -9.47 21.00 -5.61
C PRO A 71 -10.46 22.19 -5.57
N LEU A 72 -10.56 22.79 -4.40
CA LEU A 72 -11.34 23.98 -4.10
C LEU A 72 -10.38 25.06 -3.59
N GLU A 73 -10.60 26.29 -4.02
CA GLU A 73 -9.82 27.44 -3.56
C GLU A 73 -10.68 28.32 -2.67
N TRP A 74 -10.20 28.62 -1.48
CA TRP A 74 -10.82 29.53 -0.55
C TRP A 74 -9.80 30.59 -0.11
N GLY A 75 -9.74 31.69 -0.85
CA GLY A 75 -8.71 32.71 -0.67
C GLY A 75 -7.32 32.12 -0.91
N PRO A 76 -6.39 32.26 0.05
CA PRO A 76 -5.04 31.71 -0.09
C PRO A 76 -4.95 30.21 0.23
N VAL A 77 -6.05 29.58 0.67
CA VAL A 77 -6.09 28.20 1.09
C VAL A 77 -6.65 27.32 -0.02
N GLN A 78 -5.92 26.31 -0.41
CA GLN A 78 -6.40 25.26 -1.29
C GLN A 78 -6.88 24.08 -0.44
N ILE A 79 -8.10 23.63 -0.64
CA ILE A 79 -8.72 22.49 0.03
C ILE A 79 -9.03 21.45 -1.05
N THR A 80 -8.45 20.25 -0.93
CA THR A 80 -8.62 19.18 -1.89
C THR A 80 -9.20 17.95 -1.20
N PRO A 81 -10.55 17.83 -1.17
CA PRO A 81 -11.16 16.56 -0.81
C PRO A 81 -10.78 15.48 -1.83
N PHE A 82 -10.62 14.26 -1.36
CA PHE A 82 -10.29 13.11 -2.18
C PHE A 82 -11.02 11.85 -1.71
N ALA A 83 -11.23 10.94 -2.66
CA ALA A 83 -11.70 9.59 -2.40
C ALA A 83 -10.82 8.60 -3.13
N VAL A 84 -10.53 7.47 -2.49
CA VAL A 84 -9.76 6.35 -3.04
C VAL A 84 -10.58 5.09 -2.90
N ALA A 85 -10.60 4.26 -3.93
CA ALA A 85 -11.15 2.93 -3.89
C ALA A 85 -10.19 1.96 -4.56
N GLN A 86 -9.91 0.85 -3.92
CA GLN A 86 -9.12 -0.24 -4.46
C GLN A 86 -9.89 -1.54 -4.32
N VAL A 87 -9.87 -2.31 -5.38
CA VAL A 87 -10.54 -3.59 -5.48
C VAL A 87 -9.54 -4.60 -6.00
N GLN A 88 -9.45 -5.75 -5.35
CA GLN A 88 -8.61 -6.87 -5.76
C GLN A 88 -9.46 -8.12 -5.89
N GLY A 89 -9.33 -8.80 -7.00
CA GLY A 89 -9.92 -10.11 -7.25
C GLY A 89 -8.83 -11.13 -7.54
N PHE A 90 -9.02 -12.35 -7.05
CA PHE A 90 -8.14 -13.48 -7.30
C PHE A 90 -8.87 -14.47 -8.21
N LEU A 91 -8.24 -14.88 -9.31
CA LEU A 91 -8.86 -15.68 -10.36
C LEU A 91 -8.48 -17.16 -10.32
N GLN A 92 -7.93 -17.66 -9.24
CA GLN A 92 -7.71 -19.10 -9.01
C GLN A 92 -7.55 -19.36 -7.53
N ASN A 93 -7.96 -20.55 -7.08
CA ASN A 93 -8.00 -21.03 -5.70
C ASN A 93 -6.75 -20.68 -4.88
N GLU A 94 -6.69 -19.46 -4.41
CA GLU A 94 -5.71 -19.02 -3.42
C GLU A 94 -6.34 -18.94 -2.03
N THR A 95 -7.21 -19.90 -1.72
CA THR A 95 -7.67 -20.16 -0.35
C THR A 95 -6.50 -20.39 0.61
N SER A 96 -5.31 -20.50 0.06
CA SER A 96 -4.11 -20.85 0.78
C SER A 96 -3.36 -19.67 1.43
N PHE A 97 -3.54 -18.46 0.97
CA PHE A 97 -2.90 -17.31 1.62
C PHE A 97 -3.78 -16.60 2.64
N THR A 98 -5.04 -16.99 2.73
CA THR A 98 -5.96 -16.38 3.67
C THR A 98 -6.95 -17.43 4.16
N ASN A 99 -7.15 -17.52 5.47
CA ASN A 99 -8.26 -18.28 6.06
C ASN A 99 -9.64 -17.70 5.71
N ASP A 100 -9.71 -16.79 4.77
CA ASP A 100 -10.93 -16.12 4.36
C ASP A 100 -11.33 -16.62 2.97
N ASP A 101 -12.52 -17.19 2.86
CA ASP A 101 -13.13 -17.69 1.62
C ASP A 101 -13.44 -16.56 0.59
N THR A 102 -12.93 -15.35 0.81
CA THR A 102 -13.22 -14.21 -0.03
C THR A 102 -12.18 -14.04 -1.14
N ASP A 103 -12.55 -14.44 -2.35
CA ASP A 103 -11.80 -14.16 -3.60
C ASP A 103 -11.74 -12.67 -3.95
N PHE A 104 -12.26 -11.80 -3.07
CA PHE A 104 -12.44 -10.39 -3.34
C PHE A 104 -12.09 -9.54 -2.13
N ARG A 105 -11.15 -8.62 -2.33
CA ARG A 105 -10.75 -7.65 -1.31
C ARG A 105 -11.01 -6.23 -1.79
N GLY A 106 -11.65 -5.44 -0.96
CA GLY A 106 -11.92 -4.03 -1.21
C GLY A 106 -11.36 -3.14 -0.10
N LEU A 107 -10.78 -2.03 -0.50
CA LEU A 107 -10.34 -0.97 0.39
C LEU A 107 -10.88 0.35 -0.15
N GLY A 108 -11.43 1.16 0.74
CA GLY A 108 -11.91 2.49 0.39
C GLY A 108 -11.51 3.53 1.42
N GLY A 109 -11.34 4.75 0.99
CA GLY A 109 -11.02 5.85 1.88
C GLY A 109 -11.45 7.19 1.32
N ILE A 110 -11.78 8.10 2.22
CA ILE A 110 -12.05 9.50 1.91
C ILE A 110 -11.23 10.40 2.81
N GLY A 111 -10.88 11.57 2.30
CA GLY A 111 -10.09 12.49 3.08
C GLY A 111 -10.05 13.89 2.49
N VAL A 112 -9.31 14.74 3.14
CA VAL A 112 -9.07 16.11 2.72
C VAL A 112 -7.58 16.44 2.87
N HIS A 113 -7.05 17.09 1.87
CA HIS A 113 -5.73 17.70 1.87
C HIS A 113 -5.88 19.22 1.79
N THR A 114 -5.23 19.94 2.67
CA THR A 114 -5.22 21.41 2.70
C THR A 114 -3.80 21.90 2.56
N THR A 115 -3.61 22.93 1.75
CA THR A 115 -2.34 23.62 1.59
C THR A 115 -2.55 25.12 1.45
N THR A 116 -1.59 25.90 1.88
CA THR A 116 -1.59 27.35 1.70
C THR A 116 -0.16 27.83 1.57
N THR A 117 0.02 28.93 0.82
CA THR A 117 1.34 29.53 0.63
C THR A 117 1.38 30.90 1.28
N PHE A 118 2.28 31.07 2.23
CA PHE A 118 2.62 32.37 2.79
C PHE A 118 3.91 32.85 2.18
N GLN A 119 3.93 34.11 1.75
CA GLN A 119 5.17 34.73 1.28
C GLN A 119 5.40 36.08 1.96
N ARG A 120 6.64 36.36 2.29
CA ARG A 120 7.07 37.66 2.77
C ARG A 120 8.33 38.08 2.03
N VAL A 121 8.32 39.33 1.56
CA VAL A 121 9.47 39.92 0.91
C VAL A 121 10.02 41.01 1.84
N TYR A 122 11.29 40.92 2.17
CA TYR A 122 12.05 41.89 2.92
C TYR A 122 12.88 42.67 1.91
N ASN A 123 12.46 43.91 1.61
CA ASN A 123 13.14 44.76 0.61
C ASN A 123 14.37 45.48 1.18
N ASP A 124 14.46 45.55 2.48
CA ASP A 124 15.50 46.25 3.26
C ASP A 124 16.69 45.34 3.61
N VAL A 125 16.60 44.05 3.30
CA VAL A 125 17.71 43.11 3.50
C VAL A 125 18.66 43.20 2.29
N GLN A 126 19.81 43.83 2.51
CA GLN A 126 20.87 43.96 1.52
C GLN A 126 22.21 43.50 2.11
N ASN A 127 22.98 42.76 1.34
CA ASN A 127 24.35 42.39 1.69
C ASN A 127 25.19 42.33 0.42
N GLU A 128 26.03 43.34 0.23
CA GLU A 128 26.87 43.48 -0.94
C GLU A 128 27.92 42.37 -1.08
N THR A 129 28.43 41.87 0.06
CA THR A 129 29.46 40.84 0.07
C THR A 129 28.89 39.50 -0.40
N LEU A 130 27.62 39.23 -0.13
CA LEU A 130 26.93 38.00 -0.56
C LEU A 130 26.08 38.19 -1.82
N GLY A 131 26.08 39.42 -2.40
CA GLY A 131 25.24 39.70 -3.55
C GLY A 131 23.75 39.68 -3.30
N ILE A 132 23.31 39.77 -2.04
CA ILE A 132 21.89 39.69 -1.64
C ILE A 132 21.31 41.12 -1.77
N ASN A 133 20.25 41.25 -2.57
CA ASN A 133 19.52 42.52 -2.75
C ASN A 133 18.02 42.37 -2.51
N ARG A 134 17.55 41.53 -1.76
CA ARG A 134 16.19 41.29 -1.22
C ARG A 134 16.11 39.86 -0.72
N LEU A 135 15.35 39.65 0.32
CA LEU A 135 15.08 38.29 0.84
C LEU A 135 13.60 37.98 0.66
N ARG A 136 13.31 36.89 0.00
CA ARG A 136 11.95 36.33 -0.11
C ARG A 136 11.88 35.06 0.72
N VAL A 137 10.99 35.05 1.70
CA VAL A 137 10.69 33.86 2.48
C VAL A 137 9.36 33.29 2.02
N LEU A 138 9.36 31.99 1.72
CA LEU A 138 8.18 31.21 1.34
C LEU A 138 7.97 30.14 2.42
N MET A 139 6.71 29.95 2.82
CA MET A 139 6.29 28.89 3.73
C MET A 139 5.01 28.25 3.18
N ASP A 140 5.07 26.96 2.94
CA ASP A 140 3.97 26.16 2.36
C ASP A 140 3.50 25.10 3.37
N PRO A 141 2.78 25.49 4.46
CA PRO A 141 2.21 24.54 5.37
C PRO A 141 1.09 23.73 4.70
N TRP A 142 1.02 22.46 5.05
CA TRP A 142 -0.01 21.56 4.58
C TRP A 142 -0.53 20.68 5.72
N ALA A 143 -1.76 20.20 5.57
CA ALA A 143 -2.36 19.22 6.46
C ALA A 143 -3.16 18.21 5.66
N LYS A 144 -3.19 16.95 6.12
CA LYS A 144 -3.97 15.89 5.50
C LYS A 144 -4.67 15.08 6.58
N ALA A 145 -5.98 14.85 6.40
CA ALA A 145 -6.76 13.97 7.23
C ALA A 145 -7.55 13.00 6.34
N TRP A 146 -7.63 11.72 6.76
CA TRP A 146 -8.40 10.73 6.02
C TRP A 146 -8.93 9.65 6.95
N ILE A 147 -9.97 8.96 6.49
CA ILE A 147 -10.51 7.74 7.07
C ILE A 147 -10.59 6.67 5.98
N SER A 148 -10.24 5.45 6.31
CA SER A 148 -10.30 4.32 5.40
C SER A 148 -10.94 3.10 6.08
N GLY A 149 -11.49 2.22 5.26
CA GLY A 149 -12.05 0.94 5.68
C GLY A 149 -11.75 -0.12 4.62
N ALA A 150 -11.72 -1.36 5.05
CA ALA A 150 -11.53 -2.54 4.22
C ALA A 150 -12.57 -3.59 4.55
N ASN A 151 -12.90 -4.47 3.60
CA ASN A 151 -13.78 -5.61 3.81
C ASN A 151 -13.04 -6.86 4.29
N PHE A 152 -11.75 -6.76 4.56
CA PHE A 152 -10.89 -7.83 5.06
C PHE A 152 -10.20 -7.40 6.36
N ASN A 153 -9.82 -8.38 7.18
CA ASN A 153 -9.04 -8.11 8.38
C ASN A 153 -7.57 -7.91 7.97
N PRO A 154 -6.92 -6.78 8.32
CA PRO A 154 -5.52 -6.56 7.98
C PRO A 154 -4.53 -7.54 8.63
N ILE A 155 -4.98 -8.32 9.63
CA ILE A 155 -4.15 -9.39 10.24
C ILE A 155 -4.07 -10.63 9.33
N ASP A 156 -5.06 -10.81 8.45
CA ASP A 156 -5.15 -11.93 7.52
C ASP A 156 -4.58 -11.58 6.12
N ALA A 157 -3.99 -10.39 5.99
CA ALA A 157 -3.32 -9.98 4.77
C ALA A 157 -1.89 -10.58 4.72
N PRO A 158 -1.49 -11.21 3.62
CA PRO A 158 -0.13 -11.73 3.44
C PRO A 158 0.90 -10.62 3.37
#